data_fcfcdad27c562d5149468b785512cfc7
#
_entry.id   fcfcdad27c562d5149468b785512cfc7
#
_cell.length_a   1.000
_cell.length_b   1.000
_cell.length_c   1.000
_cell.angle_alpha   90.00
_cell.angle_beta   90.00
_cell.angle_gamma   90.00
#
_symmetry.space_group_name_H-M   'P 1'
#
loop_
_entity.id
_entity.type
_entity.pdbx_description
1 polymer ?
#
loop_
_entity_poly.entity_id
_entity_poly.type
_entity_poly.pdbx_seq_one_letter_code
_entity_poly.pdbx_strand_id
1 'polypeptide(L)'
;MDKLFIQADELLQDSFKLAWQVYESGYRPNYIVGVWRGGAPIGIAVQEFLDVLGVSSDHIAIRTSHYSSMGKAGNQVQVYGLNYIIKQVESEDSLLIVDDVHDTGISIQKIISDLQKACKKNTPEIKVATPYFKPQKNKTKRKPDFYLHETEKWLVFPHELEGLSFDEISKFKPELSDLIEKIKPLIS
;
A
#
# COMPACT_ATOMS: atom_id res chain seq x y z
N MET A 1 -16.53 -14.74 6.61
CA MET A 1 -15.99 -13.37 6.88
C MET A 1 -16.61 -12.46 5.83
N ASP A 2 -17.14 -11.32 6.25
CA ASP A 2 -17.81 -10.37 5.33
C ASP A 2 -16.77 -9.69 4.43
N LYS A 3 -16.92 -9.85 3.10
CA LYS A 3 -16.02 -9.28 2.09
C LYS A 3 -16.55 -7.93 1.62
N LEU A 4 -15.67 -6.95 1.45
CA LEU A 4 -15.94 -5.65 0.82
C LEU A 4 -15.18 -5.60 -0.50
N PHE A 5 -15.91 -5.64 -1.61
CA PHE A 5 -15.35 -5.54 -2.95
C PHE A 5 -15.23 -4.07 -3.34
N ILE A 6 -14.03 -3.63 -3.65
CA ILE A 6 -13.71 -2.26 -4.02
C ILE A 6 -13.66 -2.20 -5.55
N GLN A 7 -14.38 -1.21 -6.14
CA GLN A 7 -14.37 -1.02 -7.57
C GLN A 7 -13.15 -0.22 -8.02
N ALA A 8 -12.72 -0.39 -9.27
CA ALA A 8 -11.50 0.24 -9.78
C ALA A 8 -11.57 1.77 -9.80
N ASP A 9 -12.72 2.32 -10.19
CA ASP A 9 -12.97 3.75 -10.21
C ASP A 9 -13.07 4.35 -8.80
N GLU A 10 -13.66 3.62 -7.83
CA GLU A 10 -13.69 4.02 -6.42
C GLU A 10 -12.27 4.11 -5.85
N LEU A 11 -11.43 3.09 -6.09
CA LEU A 11 -10.05 3.07 -5.62
C LEU A 11 -9.23 4.23 -6.22
N LEU A 12 -9.41 4.50 -7.50
CA LEU A 12 -8.73 5.60 -8.18
C LEU A 12 -9.15 6.97 -7.61
N GLN A 13 -10.47 7.19 -7.43
CA GLN A 13 -10.98 8.41 -6.81
C GLN A 13 -10.46 8.58 -5.37
N ASP A 14 -10.45 7.52 -4.59
CA ASP A 14 -9.94 7.54 -3.23
C ASP A 14 -8.43 7.81 -3.19
N SER A 15 -7.67 7.30 -4.16
CA SER A 15 -6.25 7.60 -4.29
C SER A 15 -6.00 9.11 -4.52
N PHE A 16 -6.82 9.76 -5.33
CA PHE A 16 -6.75 11.22 -5.53
C PHE A 16 -7.17 12.00 -4.28
N LYS A 17 -8.22 11.57 -3.57
CA LYS A 17 -8.63 12.18 -2.30
C LYS A 17 -7.53 12.04 -1.24
N LEU A 18 -6.86 10.89 -1.21
CA LEU A 18 -5.73 10.64 -0.31
C LEU A 18 -4.57 11.59 -0.61
N ALA A 19 -4.25 11.79 -1.89
CA ALA A 19 -3.25 12.75 -2.34
C ALA A 19 -3.61 14.19 -1.95
N TRP A 20 -4.90 14.55 -2.05
CA TRP A 20 -5.40 15.83 -1.60
C TRP A 20 -5.20 16.04 -0.09
N GLN A 21 -5.49 15.03 0.75
CA GLN A 21 -5.23 15.10 2.20
C GLN A 21 -3.74 15.34 2.49
N VAL A 22 -2.85 14.64 1.76
CA VAL A 22 -1.40 14.85 1.87
C VAL A 22 -1.05 16.30 1.55
N TYR A 23 -1.55 16.83 0.43
CA TYR A 23 -1.28 18.19 -0.02
C TYR A 23 -1.83 19.24 0.95
N GLU A 24 -3.08 19.09 1.39
CA GLU A 24 -3.76 20.02 2.30
C GLU A 24 -3.10 20.09 3.69
N SER A 25 -2.48 18.99 4.13
CA SER A 25 -1.70 18.95 5.37
C SER A 25 -0.43 19.80 5.37
N GLY A 26 -0.01 20.30 4.20
CA GLY A 26 1.27 20.98 4.01
C GLY A 26 2.45 20.04 3.76
N TYR A 27 2.24 18.71 3.82
CA TYR A 27 3.31 17.74 3.56
C TYR A 27 3.65 17.66 2.07
N ARG A 28 4.95 17.75 1.73
CA ARG A 28 5.45 17.77 0.36
C ARG A 28 6.54 16.68 0.24
N PRO A 29 6.16 15.44 -0.14
CA PRO A 29 7.13 14.35 -0.20
C PRO A 29 8.14 14.57 -1.33
N ASN A 30 9.42 14.45 -0.99
CA ASN A 30 10.51 14.35 -1.96
C ASN A 30 10.55 12.94 -2.58
N TYR A 31 10.09 11.94 -1.81
CA TYR A 31 10.08 10.54 -2.23
C TYR A 31 8.73 9.89 -1.94
N ILE A 32 8.23 9.10 -2.89
CA ILE A 32 7.04 8.25 -2.73
C ILE A 32 7.45 6.79 -2.87
N VAL A 33 7.12 5.99 -1.86
CA VAL A 33 7.40 4.55 -1.83
C VAL A 33 6.08 3.80 -1.87
N GLY A 34 5.73 3.20 -3.02
CA GLY A 34 4.59 2.31 -3.15
C GLY A 34 4.93 0.90 -2.66
N VAL A 35 4.12 0.33 -1.77
CA VAL A 35 4.31 -1.04 -1.31
C VAL A 35 3.68 -2.01 -2.29
N TRP A 36 4.51 -2.81 -2.95
CA TRP A 36 4.05 -3.84 -3.88
C TRP A 36 3.35 -4.97 -3.10
N ARG A 37 2.14 -5.38 -3.46
CA ARG A 37 1.41 -5.14 -4.73
C ARG A 37 0.39 -3.99 -4.63
N GLY A 38 -0.45 -3.99 -3.62
CA GLY A 38 -1.64 -3.16 -3.52
C GLY A 38 -1.37 -1.65 -3.43
N GLY A 39 -0.28 -1.26 -2.79
CA GLY A 39 0.11 0.15 -2.72
C GLY A 39 0.65 0.75 -4.02
N ALA A 40 1.05 -0.09 -5.00
CA ALA A 40 1.61 0.42 -6.25
C ALA A 40 0.62 1.24 -7.09
N PRO A 41 -0.60 0.76 -7.42
CA PRO A 41 -1.56 1.55 -8.19
C PRO A 41 -1.99 2.84 -7.48
N ILE A 42 -2.11 2.80 -6.15
CA ILE A 42 -2.44 3.97 -5.33
C ILE A 42 -1.28 4.97 -5.33
N GLY A 43 -0.05 4.48 -5.17
CA GLY A 43 1.15 5.31 -5.21
C GLY A 43 1.32 6.07 -6.52
N ILE A 44 1.03 5.42 -7.67
CA ILE A 44 1.00 6.05 -8.99
C ILE A 44 -0.02 7.19 -9.02
N ALA A 45 -1.27 6.93 -8.62
CA ALA A 45 -2.33 7.94 -8.65
C ALA A 45 -2.05 9.11 -7.68
N VAL A 46 -1.49 8.81 -6.50
CA VAL A 46 -1.07 9.84 -5.53
C VAL A 46 0.01 10.73 -6.13
N GLN A 47 1.02 10.15 -6.75
CA GLN A 47 2.10 10.91 -7.38
C GLN A 47 1.57 11.80 -8.51
N GLU A 48 0.82 11.24 -9.47
CA GLU A 48 0.23 11.99 -10.58
C GLU A 48 -0.58 13.20 -10.09
N PHE A 49 -1.37 13.02 -9.04
CA PHE A 49 -2.16 14.11 -8.48
C PHE A 49 -1.28 15.18 -7.82
N LEU A 50 -0.25 14.79 -7.09
CA LEU A 50 0.70 15.71 -6.45
C LEU A 50 1.52 16.47 -7.49
N ASP A 51 1.93 15.82 -8.59
CA ASP A 51 2.64 16.47 -9.70
C ASP A 51 1.80 17.57 -10.36
N VAL A 52 0.48 17.36 -10.54
CA VAL A 52 -0.45 18.40 -11.03
C VAL A 52 -0.49 19.61 -10.10
N LEU A 53 -0.29 19.39 -8.80
CA LEU A 53 -0.24 20.46 -7.79
C LEU A 53 1.17 21.06 -7.61
N GLY A 54 2.13 20.70 -8.47
CA GLY A 54 3.50 21.20 -8.46
C GLY A 54 4.42 20.58 -7.40
N VAL A 55 4.03 19.43 -6.85
CA VAL A 55 4.87 18.66 -5.90
C VAL A 55 5.57 17.55 -6.68
N SER A 56 6.80 17.80 -7.10
CA SER A 56 7.63 16.81 -7.79
C SER A 56 8.28 15.86 -6.78
N SER A 57 8.11 14.56 -7.00
CA SER A 57 8.64 13.51 -6.13
C SER A 57 9.36 12.44 -6.94
N ASP A 58 10.47 11.94 -6.43
CA ASP A 58 11.05 10.69 -6.91
C ASP A 58 10.29 9.49 -6.32
N HIS A 59 10.28 8.33 -6.98
CA HIS A 59 9.42 7.23 -6.59
C HIS A 59 10.05 5.86 -6.83
N ILE A 60 9.59 4.89 -6.05
CA ILE A 60 9.94 3.47 -6.21
C ILE A 60 8.83 2.57 -5.66
N ALA A 61 8.70 1.38 -6.24
CA ALA A 61 7.94 0.29 -5.63
C ALA A 61 8.88 -0.64 -4.85
N ILE A 62 8.51 -0.96 -3.61
CA ILE A 62 9.23 -1.93 -2.76
C ILE A 62 8.34 -3.12 -2.46
N ARG A 63 8.94 -4.26 -2.10
CA ARG A 63 8.18 -5.47 -1.77
C ARG A 63 8.40 -5.87 -0.32
N THR A 64 7.32 -6.23 0.36
CA THR A 64 7.37 -6.96 1.64
C THR A 64 7.00 -8.43 1.43
N SER A 65 7.61 -9.33 2.18
CA SER A 65 7.21 -10.74 2.24
C SER A 65 7.16 -11.23 3.69
N HIS A 66 6.15 -12.04 3.99
CA HIS A 66 6.06 -12.75 5.26
C HIS A 66 6.81 -14.08 5.13
N TYR A 67 7.83 -14.28 5.96
CA TYR A 67 8.59 -15.52 5.98
C TYR A 67 8.14 -16.35 7.19
N SER A 68 7.54 -17.50 6.92
CA SER A 68 7.36 -18.53 7.93
C SER A 68 8.60 -19.45 7.92
N SER A 69 9.60 -19.18 8.76
CA SER A 69 10.69 -20.12 8.96
C SER A 69 10.18 -21.33 9.74
N MET A 70 10.28 -22.53 9.15
CA MET A 70 10.07 -23.77 9.92
C MET A 70 11.02 -23.76 11.14
N GLY A 71 10.43 -23.69 12.34
CA GLY A 71 11.15 -23.87 13.59
C GLY A 71 11.45 -22.64 14.43
N LYS A 72 11.10 -21.41 14.03
CA LYS A 72 11.14 -20.24 14.91
C LYS A 72 9.77 -19.59 14.98
N ALA A 73 9.22 -19.43 16.19
CA ALA A 73 7.98 -18.72 16.44
C ALA A 73 8.17 -17.24 16.09
N GLY A 74 7.59 -16.81 14.94
CA GLY A 74 7.56 -15.41 14.52
C GLY A 74 7.55 -15.30 13.00
N ASN A 75 6.43 -14.78 12.45
CA ASN A 75 6.39 -14.31 11.08
C ASN A 75 7.33 -13.09 10.95
N GLN A 76 8.51 -13.30 10.38
CA GLN A 76 9.42 -12.20 10.09
C GLN A 76 9.04 -11.58 8.75
N VAL A 77 8.85 -10.27 8.73
CA VAL A 77 8.69 -9.49 7.50
C VAL A 77 10.08 -9.14 6.97
N GLN A 78 10.31 -9.43 5.68
CA GLN A 78 11.48 -8.97 4.93
C GLN A 78 11.06 -7.89 3.95
N VAL A 79 11.94 -6.90 3.75
CA VAL A 79 11.72 -5.77 2.84
C VAL A 79 12.78 -5.79 1.75
N TYR A 80 12.34 -5.63 0.50
CA TYR A 80 13.20 -5.63 -0.68
C TYR A 80 13.01 -4.34 -1.47
N GLY A 81 14.11 -3.81 -2.04
CA GLY A 81 14.08 -2.64 -2.90
C GLY A 81 14.42 -1.32 -2.20
N LEU A 82 14.62 -1.30 -0.87
CA LEU A 82 14.96 -0.07 -0.14
C LEU A 82 16.32 0.56 -0.48
N ASN A 83 17.25 -0.20 -1.09
CA ASN A 83 18.60 0.26 -1.35
C ASN A 83 18.67 1.54 -2.20
N TYR A 84 17.71 1.75 -3.09
CA TYR A 84 17.62 2.96 -3.88
C TYR A 84 17.38 4.16 -2.97
N ILE A 85 16.29 4.13 -2.20
CA ILE A 85 15.91 5.21 -1.27
C ILE A 85 17.01 5.48 -0.23
N ILE A 86 17.57 4.43 0.39
CA ILE A 86 18.63 4.55 1.41
C ILE A 86 19.84 5.35 0.90
N LYS A 87 20.13 5.28 -0.40
CA LYS A 87 21.27 6.00 -1.01
C LYS A 87 20.95 7.44 -1.39
N GLN A 88 19.68 7.80 -1.49
CA GLN A 88 19.26 9.11 -1.99
C GLN A 88 18.82 10.05 -0.87
N VAL A 89 18.17 9.51 0.19
CA VAL A 89 17.52 10.35 1.21
C VAL A 89 18.52 11.01 2.15
N GLU A 90 18.19 12.24 2.52
CA GLU A 90 18.86 13.02 3.56
C GLU A 90 17.85 13.38 4.68
N SER A 91 18.35 13.90 5.80
CA SER A 91 17.55 14.24 6.99
C SER A 91 16.47 15.30 6.75
N GLU A 92 16.70 16.18 5.79
CA GLU A 92 15.80 17.28 5.40
C GLU A 92 14.69 16.83 4.44
N ASP A 93 14.78 15.60 3.91
CA ASP A 93 13.80 15.07 2.97
C ASP A 93 12.53 14.60 3.66
N SER A 94 11.48 14.48 2.87
CA SER A 94 10.18 13.95 3.24
C SER A 94 9.86 12.72 2.38
N LEU A 95 9.50 11.60 3.03
CA LEU A 95 9.21 10.33 2.39
C LEU A 95 7.78 9.87 2.72
N LEU A 96 6.97 9.64 1.70
CA LEU A 96 5.63 9.11 1.81
C LEU A 96 5.60 7.62 1.46
N ILE A 97 5.22 6.77 2.41
CA ILE A 97 4.94 5.35 2.16
C ILE A 97 3.46 5.22 1.83
N VAL A 98 3.16 4.61 0.67
CA VAL A 98 1.79 4.37 0.20
C VAL A 98 1.51 2.88 0.13
N ASP A 99 0.42 2.44 0.79
CA ASP A 99 -0.07 1.06 0.73
C ASP A 99 -1.60 1.05 0.52
N ASP A 100 -2.19 -0.10 0.22
CA ASP A 100 -3.65 -0.23 0.01
C ASP A 100 -4.42 -0.26 1.33
N VAL A 101 -3.88 -0.92 2.34
CA VAL A 101 -4.50 -1.03 3.67
C VAL A 101 -3.46 -1.08 4.78
N HIS A 102 -3.70 -0.30 5.82
CA HIS A 102 -2.99 -0.47 7.10
C HIS A 102 -3.77 -1.47 7.96
N ASP A 103 -3.45 -2.76 7.80
CA ASP A 103 -4.09 -3.86 8.57
C ASP A 103 -3.38 -4.05 9.93
N THR A 104 -2.41 -4.94 10.02
CA THR A 104 -1.66 -5.17 11.26
C THR A 104 -0.59 -4.11 11.53
N GLY A 105 -0.20 -3.34 10.53
CA GLY A 105 0.86 -2.35 10.58
C GLY A 105 2.29 -2.92 10.61
N ILE A 106 2.45 -4.24 10.68
CA ILE A 106 3.77 -4.88 10.87
C ILE A 106 4.69 -4.63 9.67
N SER A 107 4.18 -4.71 8.43
CA SER A 107 4.95 -4.45 7.21
C SER A 107 5.47 -3.02 7.18
N ILE A 108 4.60 -2.05 7.41
CA ILE A 108 4.94 -0.62 7.47
C ILE A 108 5.96 -0.34 8.57
N GLN A 109 5.74 -0.88 9.77
CA GLN A 109 6.68 -0.74 10.89
C GLN A 109 8.07 -1.30 10.54
N LYS A 110 8.12 -2.43 9.81
CA LYS A 110 9.38 -3.03 9.36
C LYS A 110 10.10 -2.14 8.35
N ILE A 111 9.38 -1.61 7.36
CA ILE A 111 9.95 -0.68 6.36
C ILE A 111 10.57 0.53 7.06
N ILE A 112 9.83 1.18 7.95
CA ILE A 112 10.30 2.34 8.71
C ILE A 112 11.53 2.00 9.55
N SER A 113 11.49 0.87 10.28
CA SER A 113 12.61 0.43 11.10
C SER A 113 13.87 0.15 10.29
N ASP A 114 13.74 -0.44 9.09
CA ASP A 114 14.87 -0.72 8.21
C ASP A 114 15.47 0.57 7.64
N LEU A 115 14.62 1.52 7.23
CA LEU A 115 15.07 2.85 6.80
C LEU A 115 15.83 3.57 7.92
N GLN A 116 15.26 3.63 9.12
CA GLN A 116 15.89 4.29 10.28
C GLN A 116 17.25 3.68 10.62
N LYS A 117 17.35 2.34 10.58
CA LYS A 117 18.62 1.63 10.85
C LYS A 117 19.70 1.91 9.80
N ALA A 118 19.28 1.98 8.53
CA ALA A 118 20.20 2.18 7.43
C ALA A 118 20.61 3.64 7.26
N CYS A 119 19.66 4.57 7.28
CA CYS A 119 19.90 6.00 7.07
C CYS A 119 20.46 6.70 8.32
N LYS A 120 20.18 6.17 9.54
CA LYS A 120 20.68 6.74 10.80
C LYS A 120 20.30 8.23 10.93
N LYS A 121 21.31 9.12 10.97
CA LYS A 121 21.12 10.57 11.06
C LYS A 121 20.48 11.17 9.80
N ASN A 122 20.58 10.51 8.67
CA ASN A 122 20.00 10.93 7.40
C ASN A 122 18.58 10.39 7.19
N THR A 123 17.93 9.89 8.26
CA THR A 123 16.54 9.42 8.16
C THR A 123 15.61 10.58 7.86
N PRO A 124 14.85 10.54 6.73
CA PRO A 124 13.91 11.60 6.38
C PRO A 124 12.69 11.63 7.30
N GLU A 125 11.88 12.68 7.20
CA GLU A 125 10.53 12.65 7.79
C GLU A 125 9.68 11.61 7.04
N ILE A 126 9.14 10.60 7.75
CA ILE A 126 8.37 9.51 7.15
C ILE A 126 6.91 9.60 7.55
N LYS A 127 6.02 9.73 6.54
CA LYS A 127 4.58 9.60 6.70
C LYS A 127 4.02 8.43 5.89
N VAL A 128 2.84 7.97 6.29
CA VAL A 128 2.16 6.79 5.74
C VAL A 128 0.77 7.19 5.26
N ALA A 129 0.43 6.83 4.03
CA ALA A 129 -0.87 7.05 3.42
C ALA A 129 -1.47 5.73 2.94
N THR A 130 -2.71 5.44 3.35
CA THR A 130 -3.46 4.26 2.92
C THR A 130 -4.93 4.64 2.76
N PRO A 131 -5.65 4.23 1.70
CA PRO A 131 -7.09 4.50 1.62
C PRO A 131 -7.87 3.82 2.75
N TYR A 132 -7.40 2.65 3.22
CA TYR A 132 -8.09 1.88 4.27
C TYR A 132 -7.21 1.66 5.50
N PHE A 133 -7.84 1.72 6.68
CA PHE A 133 -7.23 1.41 7.97
C PHE A 133 -8.12 0.45 8.77
N LYS A 134 -7.50 -0.55 9.44
CA LYS A 134 -8.16 -1.52 10.30
C LYS A 134 -7.72 -1.33 11.76
N PRO A 135 -8.35 -0.44 12.52
CA PRO A 135 -7.90 -0.08 13.86
C PRO A 135 -7.85 -1.26 14.85
N GLN A 136 -8.82 -2.20 14.78
CA GLN A 136 -8.87 -3.35 15.70
C GLN A 136 -7.83 -4.43 15.37
N LYS A 137 -7.35 -4.48 14.12
CA LYS A 137 -6.28 -5.41 13.70
C LYS A 137 -4.88 -4.86 13.88
N ASN A 138 -4.74 -3.56 14.05
CA ASN A 138 -3.45 -2.91 14.19
C ASN A 138 -2.71 -3.42 15.43
N LYS A 139 -1.53 -4.00 15.23
CA LYS A 139 -0.64 -4.54 16.27
C LYS A 139 0.51 -3.62 16.61
N THR A 140 0.58 -2.46 15.95
CA THR A 140 1.63 -1.45 16.17
C THR A 140 1.05 -0.24 16.89
N LYS A 141 1.93 0.62 17.45
CA LYS A 141 1.49 1.89 18.04
C LYS A 141 1.22 2.96 16.99
N ARG A 142 1.67 2.74 15.74
CA ARG A 142 1.52 3.66 14.64
C ARG A 142 0.20 3.41 13.93
N LYS A 143 -0.56 4.45 13.67
CA LYS A 143 -1.63 4.50 12.67
C LYS A 143 -1.10 5.19 11.41
N PRO A 144 -1.74 5.02 10.23
CA PRO A 144 -1.37 5.83 9.07
C PRO A 144 -1.60 7.31 9.36
N ASP A 145 -0.73 8.15 8.77
CA ASP A 145 -0.83 9.61 8.91
C ASP A 145 -2.01 10.15 8.08
N PHE A 146 -2.28 9.49 6.95
CA PHE A 146 -3.40 9.81 6.05
C PHE A 146 -4.18 8.55 5.73
N TYR A 147 -5.51 8.59 5.91
CA TYR A 147 -6.42 7.52 5.50
C TYR A 147 -7.83 8.05 5.29
N LEU A 148 -8.65 7.32 4.52
CA LEU A 148 -10.02 7.73 4.18
C LEU A 148 -11.07 6.91 4.91
N HIS A 149 -10.88 5.60 4.99
CA HIS A 149 -11.88 4.66 5.48
C HIS A 149 -11.36 3.80 6.62
N GLU A 150 -12.20 3.62 7.66
CA GLU A 150 -11.98 2.59 8.69
C GLU A 150 -12.90 1.39 8.44
N THR A 151 -12.35 0.18 8.51
CA THR A 151 -13.13 -1.05 8.33
C THR A 151 -12.42 -2.25 8.92
N GLU A 152 -13.20 -3.23 9.39
CA GLU A 152 -12.68 -4.54 9.82
C GLU A 152 -13.00 -5.66 8.81
N LYS A 153 -13.70 -5.34 7.71
CA LYS A 153 -14.08 -6.28 6.67
C LYS A 153 -12.86 -6.82 5.92
N TRP A 154 -13.03 -7.94 5.26
CA TRP A 154 -12.06 -8.43 4.30
C TRP A 154 -12.16 -7.60 3.02
N LEU A 155 -11.12 -6.82 2.72
CA LEU A 155 -11.07 -6.01 1.52
C LEU A 155 -10.66 -6.88 0.33
N VAL A 156 -11.34 -6.70 -0.80
CA VAL A 156 -10.99 -7.30 -2.08
C VAL A 156 -10.77 -6.16 -3.06
N PHE A 157 -9.51 -5.92 -3.39
CA PHE A 157 -9.13 -4.84 -4.28
C PHE A 157 -9.37 -5.19 -5.77
N PRO A 158 -9.51 -4.20 -6.67
CA PRO A 158 -9.79 -4.46 -8.09
C PRO A 158 -8.78 -5.40 -8.76
N HIS A 159 -7.53 -5.32 -8.39
CA HIS A 159 -6.42 -6.12 -8.94
C HIS A 159 -6.27 -7.51 -8.29
N GLU A 160 -7.08 -7.86 -7.28
CA GLU A 160 -7.00 -9.14 -6.58
C GLU A 160 -7.97 -10.16 -7.17
N LEU A 161 -7.46 -11.34 -7.50
CA LEU A 161 -8.22 -12.51 -7.93
C LEU A 161 -7.96 -13.73 -7.05
N GLU A 162 -6.81 -13.78 -6.40
CA GLU A 162 -6.40 -14.89 -5.54
C GLU A 162 -7.35 -15.02 -4.34
N GLY A 163 -7.82 -16.25 -4.08
CA GLY A 163 -8.75 -16.54 -2.99
C GLY A 163 -10.21 -16.19 -3.26
N LEU A 164 -10.56 -15.83 -4.50
CA LEU A 164 -11.95 -15.66 -4.96
C LEU A 164 -12.42 -16.90 -5.70
N SER A 165 -13.69 -17.27 -5.52
CA SER A 165 -14.36 -18.26 -6.36
C SER A 165 -14.72 -17.65 -7.72
N PHE A 166 -14.94 -18.51 -8.73
CA PHE A 166 -15.42 -18.06 -10.05
C PHE A 166 -16.74 -17.31 -9.96
N ASP A 167 -17.64 -17.74 -9.07
CA ASP A 167 -18.92 -17.07 -8.84
C ASP A 167 -18.74 -15.67 -8.25
N GLU A 168 -17.80 -15.50 -7.31
CA GLU A 168 -17.47 -14.19 -6.76
C GLU A 168 -16.86 -13.28 -7.83
N ILE A 169 -15.94 -13.80 -8.67
CA ILE A 169 -15.35 -13.02 -9.75
C ILE A 169 -16.43 -12.60 -10.75
N SER A 170 -17.27 -13.53 -11.21
CA SER A 170 -18.35 -13.23 -12.16
C SER A 170 -19.35 -12.21 -11.62
N LYS A 171 -19.64 -12.26 -10.32
CA LYS A 171 -20.59 -11.35 -9.67
C LYS A 171 -20.03 -9.96 -9.42
N PHE A 172 -18.79 -9.86 -8.96
CA PHE A 172 -18.20 -8.61 -8.47
C PHE A 172 -17.16 -7.99 -9.41
N LYS A 173 -16.76 -8.71 -10.46
CA LYS A 173 -15.86 -8.27 -11.53
C LYS A 173 -16.41 -8.67 -12.90
N PRO A 174 -17.64 -8.22 -13.24
CA PRO A 174 -18.32 -8.64 -14.46
C PRO A 174 -17.55 -8.30 -15.74
N GLU A 175 -16.69 -7.30 -15.70
CA GLU A 175 -15.78 -6.92 -16.78
C GLU A 175 -14.79 -8.03 -17.17
N LEU A 176 -14.57 -9.02 -16.29
CA LEU A 176 -13.70 -10.17 -16.55
C LEU A 176 -14.42 -11.41 -17.05
N SER A 177 -15.74 -11.36 -17.28
CA SER A 177 -16.56 -12.55 -17.60
C SER A 177 -16.01 -13.35 -18.78
N ASP A 178 -15.68 -12.71 -19.90
CA ASP A 178 -15.16 -13.37 -21.11
C ASP A 178 -13.78 -14.03 -20.85
N LEU A 179 -12.97 -13.41 -19.99
CA LEU A 179 -11.66 -13.95 -19.61
C LEU A 179 -11.82 -15.14 -18.66
N ILE A 180 -12.74 -15.06 -17.72
CA ILE A 180 -13.02 -16.13 -16.75
C ILE A 180 -13.49 -17.41 -17.46
N GLU A 181 -14.37 -17.31 -18.45
CA GLU A 181 -14.81 -18.46 -19.24
C GLU A 181 -13.64 -19.15 -19.97
N LYS A 182 -12.63 -18.39 -20.40
CA LYS A 182 -11.43 -18.93 -21.05
C LYS A 182 -10.47 -19.62 -20.07
N ILE A 183 -10.31 -19.09 -18.87
CA ILE A 183 -9.34 -19.64 -17.90
C ILE A 183 -9.93 -20.75 -17.03
N LYS A 184 -11.24 -20.79 -16.83
CA LYS A 184 -11.93 -21.79 -16.02
C LYS A 184 -11.55 -23.24 -16.35
N PRO A 185 -11.47 -23.67 -17.64
CA PRO A 185 -11.03 -25.02 -17.97
C PRO A 185 -9.56 -25.31 -17.70
N LEU A 186 -8.73 -24.28 -17.48
CA LEU A 186 -7.27 -24.41 -17.26
C LEU A 186 -6.91 -24.59 -15.79
N ILE A 187 -7.87 -24.32 -14.87
CA ILE A 187 -7.62 -24.28 -13.42
C ILE A 187 -8.44 -25.36 -12.68
N SER A 188 -9.25 -26.14 -13.42
CA SER A 188 -10.07 -27.25 -12.88
C SER A 188 -9.24 -28.51 -12.64
#